data_020aa145d163033432690b9caffb0672
#
_entry.id   020aa145d163033432690b9caffb0672
#
_cell.length_a   1.000
_cell.length_b   1.000
_cell.length_c   1.000
_cell.angle_alpha   90.00
_cell.angle_beta   90.00
_cell.angle_gamma   90.00
#
_symmetry.space_group_name_H-M   'P 1'
#
loop_
_entity.id
_entity.type
_entity.pdbx_description
1 polymer ?
#
loop_
_entity_poly.entity_id
_entity_poly.type
_entity_poly.pdbx_seq_one_letter_code
_entity_poly.pdbx_strand_id
1 'polypeptide(L)'
;MAEVRVIARFVALKGKENQLRALLQGMLAPTHAEPGCKAYKLYESNSKGRFYIYEIYESQAALDQHAATPHFKHLQQTVGELLQEPFEVNILEKILTGAAAA
;
A
#
# COMPACT_ATOMS: atom_id res chain seq x y z
N MET A 1 -11.01 -10.26 -16.11
CA MET A 1 -10.78 -8.94 -15.59
C MET A 1 -9.35 -8.82 -15.17
N ALA A 2 -8.76 -7.70 -15.48
CA ALA A 2 -7.35 -7.50 -15.19
C ALA A 2 -7.14 -7.23 -13.72
N GLU A 3 -6.16 -7.89 -13.14
CA GLU A 3 -5.69 -7.56 -11.80
C GLU A 3 -5.10 -6.16 -11.80
N VAL A 4 -5.19 -5.50 -10.65
CA VAL A 4 -4.61 -4.19 -10.46
C VAL A 4 -3.48 -4.32 -9.44
N ARG A 5 -2.30 -3.87 -9.80
CA ARG A 5 -1.14 -3.87 -8.92
C ARG A 5 -0.83 -2.46 -8.48
N VAL A 6 -0.49 -2.33 -7.21
CA VAL A 6 -0.27 -1.04 -6.59
C VAL A 6 1.00 -1.10 -5.77
N ILE A 7 1.78 -0.03 -5.82
CA ILE A 7 2.85 0.20 -4.84
C ILE A 7 2.56 1.51 -4.14
N ALA A 8 2.51 1.47 -2.81
CA ALA A 8 2.37 2.65 -1.97
C ALA A 8 3.68 2.90 -1.25
N ARG A 9 4.06 4.16 -1.12
CA ARG A 9 5.32 4.55 -0.48
C ARG A 9 5.04 5.57 0.62
N PHE A 10 5.64 5.32 1.78
CA PHE A 10 5.48 6.16 2.96
C PHE A 10 6.86 6.48 3.55
N VAL A 11 7.12 7.75 3.80
CA VAL A 11 8.39 8.17 4.40
C VAL A 11 8.08 8.82 5.75
N ALA A 12 8.63 8.24 6.81
CA ALA A 12 8.35 8.70 8.17
C ALA A 12 9.06 10.02 8.48
N LEU A 13 8.38 10.87 9.24
CA LEU A 13 9.05 11.97 9.91
C LEU A 13 10.10 11.38 10.85
N LYS A 14 11.20 12.09 11.02
CA LYS A 14 12.26 11.71 11.96
C LYS A 14 11.65 11.56 13.35
N GLY A 15 11.87 10.43 13.97
CA GLY A 15 11.33 10.12 15.29
C GLY A 15 9.96 9.46 15.27
N LYS A 16 9.32 9.35 14.11
CA LYS A 16 8.00 8.74 13.99
C LYS A 16 8.01 7.38 13.31
N GLU A 17 9.19 6.83 13.10
CA GLU A 17 9.35 5.58 12.36
C GLU A 17 8.56 4.43 12.98
N ASN A 18 8.65 4.28 14.30
CA ASN A 18 7.96 3.19 14.99
C ASN A 18 6.45 3.35 14.96
N GLN A 19 5.98 4.59 15.09
CA GLN A 19 4.54 4.85 15.02
C GLN A 19 3.99 4.56 13.64
N LEU A 20 4.72 4.97 12.61
CA LEU A 20 4.31 4.70 11.23
C LEU A 20 4.30 3.20 10.97
N ARG A 21 5.34 2.49 11.41
CA ARG A 21 5.40 1.03 11.24
C ARG A 21 4.19 0.36 11.87
N ALA A 22 3.84 0.74 13.09
CA ALA A 22 2.71 0.15 13.78
C ALA A 22 1.39 0.46 13.06
N LEU A 23 1.22 1.68 12.58
CA LEU A 23 0.02 2.06 11.85
C LEU A 23 -0.13 1.23 10.57
N LEU A 24 0.95 1.09 9.82
CA LEU A 24 0.92 0.33 8.57
C LEU A 24 0.73 -1.18 8.83
N GLN A 25 1.35 -1.71 9.89
CA GLN A 25 1.12 -3.10 10.28
C GLN A 25 -0.34 -3.36 10.59
N GLY A 26 -1.02 -2.39 11.18
CA GLY A 26 -2.43 -2.51 11.50
C GLY A 26 -3.33 -2.64 10.29
N MET A 27 -2.84 -2.28 9.10
CA MET A 27 -3.60 -2.41 7.86
C MET A 27 -3.62 -3.84 7.32
N LEU A 28 -2.68 -4.67 7.75
CA LEU A 28 -2.49 -5.99 7.12
C LEU A 28 -3.71 -6.89 7.29
N ALA A 29 -4.12 -7.15 8.54
CA ALA A 29 -5.20 -8.08 8.79
C ALA A 29 -6.53 -7.65 8.16
N PRO A 30 -6.99 -6.40 8.33
CA PRO A 30 -8.27 -6.04 7.72
C PRO A 30 -8.21 -6.01 6.20
N THR A 31 -7.06 -5.66 5.62
CA THR A 31 -6.96 -5.67 4.16
C THR A 31 -6.92 -7.09 3.61
N HIS A 32 -6.23 -8.01 4.31
CA HIS A 32 -6.24 -9.42 3.90
C HIS A 32 -7.63 -10.03 3.96
N ALA A 33 -8.53 -9.47 4.77
CA ALA A 33 -9.89 -9.97 4.87
C ALA A 33 -10.79 -9.46 3.75
N GLU A 34 -10.33 -8.51 2.94
CA GLU A 34 -11.12 -8.01 1.81
C GLU A 34 -11.19 -9.06 0.72
N PRO A 35 -12.39 -9.37 0.22
CA PRO A 35 -12.53 -10.48 -0.74
C PRO A 35 -11.75 -10.30 -2.03
N GLY A 36 -11.59 -9.06 -2.48
CA GLY A 36 -10.90 -8.80 -3.74
C GLY A 36 -9.42 -8.55 -3.62
N CYS A 37 -8.87 -8.60 -2.41
CA CYS A 37 -7.44 -8.38 -2.20
C CYS A 37 -6.67 -9.69 -2.37
N LYS A 38 -5.79 -9.75 -3.34
CA LYS A 38 -5.01 -10.96 -3.63
C LYS A 38 -3.64 -10.95 -2.95
N ALA A 39 -3.11 -9.76 -2.68
CA ALA A 39 -1.84 -9.61 -1.96
C ALA A 39 -1.78 -8.23 -1.33
N TYR A 40 -1.18 -8.17 -0.15
CA TYR A 40 -0.96 -6.91 0.55
C TYR A 40 0.23 -7.14 1.46
N LYS A 41 1.41 -6.68 1.03
CA LYS A 41 2.67 -6.96 1.70
C LYS A 41 3.37 -5.67 2.06
N LEU A 42 3.78 -5.58 3.31
CA LEU A 42 4.47 -4.41 3.84
C LEU A 42 5.96 -4.68 3.92
N TYR A 43 6.74 -3.76 3.38
CA TYR A 43 8.20 -3.83 3.43
C TYR A 43 8.75 -2.54 4.02
N GLU A 44 9.84 -2.66 4.74
CA GLU A 44 10.59 -1.49 5.18
C GLU A 44 11.97 -1.52 4.52
N SER A 45 12.38 -0.38 3.97
CA SER A 45 13.70 -0.24 3.37
C SER A 45 14.79 -0.46 4.43
N ASN A 46 15.95 -0.96 4.02
CA ASN A 46 17.08 -1.07 4.94
C ASN A 46 17.61 0.28 5.41
N SER A 47 17.19 1.38 4.78
CA SER A 47 17.48 2.73 5.30
C SER A 47 16.45 3.19 6.32
N LYS A 48 15.69 2.33 6.88
CA LYS A 48 14.71 2.58 7.94
C LYS A 48 13.84 3.82 7.74
N GLY A 49 12.59 3.73 8.16
CA GLY A 49 11.65 4.83 8.07
C GLY A 49 11.02 5.03 6.70
N ARG A 50 11.37 4.19 5.74
CA ARG A 50 10.76 4.20 4.41
C ARG A 50 10.04 2.89 4.22
N PHE A 51 8.74 2.95 3.96
CA PHE A 51 7.88 1.78 3.90
C PHE A 51 7.24 1.69 2.53
N TYR A 52 7.08 0.47 2.06
CA TYR A 52 6.44 0.18 0.79
C TYR A 52 5.40 -0.88 1.01
N ILE A 53 4.23 -0.72 0.39
CA ILE A 53 3.20 -1.76 0.41
C ILE A 53 2.99 -2.19 -1.04
N TYR A 54 3.14 -3.48 -1.27
CA TYR A 54 2.87 -4.08 -2.56
C TYR A 54 1.51 -4.74 -2.51
N GLU A 55 0.62 -4.34 -3.42
CA GLU A 55 -0.79 -4.74 -3.34
C GLU A 55 -1.25 -5.29 -4.69
N ILE A 56 -2.07 -6.32 -4.65
CA ILE A 56 -2.72 -6.85 -5.84
C ILE A 56 -4.20 -7.00 -5.54
N TYR A 57 -5.03 -6.43 -6.40
CA TYR A 57 -6.48 -6.54 -6.31
C TYR A 57 -6.99 -7.26 -7.55
N GLU A 58 -8.09 -8.01 -7.40
CA GLU A 58 -8.62 -8.80 -8.50
C GLU A 58 -9.18 -7.92 -9.63
N SER A 59 -9.52 -6.65 -9.33
CA SER A 59 -10.12 -5.74 -10.31
C SER A 59 -10.02 -4.31 -9.80
N GLN A 60 -10.31 -3.37 -10.68
CA GLN A 60 -10.41 -1.96 -10.29
C GLN A 60 -11.51 -1.76 -9.24
N ALA A 61 -12.63 -2.48 -9.38
CA ALA A 61 -13.70 -2.38 -8.39
C ALA A 61 -13.23 -2.80 -7.00
N ALA A 62 -12.39 -3.83 -6.92
CA ALA A 62 -11.85 -4.28 -5.63
C ALA A 62 -10.93 -3.22 -5.02
N LEU A 63 -10.12 -2.54 -5.83
CA LEU A 63 -9.30 -1.45 -5.35
C LEU A 63 -10.17 -0.30 -4.85
N ASP A 64 -11.22 0.03 -5.60
CA ASP A 64 -12.14 1.09 -5.18
C ASP A 64 -12.81 0.74 -3.84
N GLN A 65 -13.18 -0.52 -3.65
CA GLN A 65 -13.75 -0.98 -2.39
C GLN A 65 -12.74 -0.86 -1.25
N HIS A 66 -11.47 -1.19 -1.51
CA HIS A 66 -10.40 -1.03 -0.52
C HIS A 66 -10.33 0.43 -0.06
N ALA A 67 -10.34 1.37 -0.99
CA ALA A 67 -10.24 2.78 -0.68
C ALA A 67 -11.46 3.30 0.10
N ALA A 68 -12.57 2.59 0.06
CA ALA A 68 -13.79 2.97 0.78
C ALA A 68 -13.91 2.31 2.15
N THR A 69 -12.98 1.43 2.53
CA THR A 69 -13.07 0.72 3.80
C THR A 69 -12.81 1.64 4.99
N PRO A 70 -13.35 1.29 6.18
CA PRO A 70 -13.06 2.07 7.38
C PRO A 70 -11.57 2.09 7.72
N HIS A 71 -10.86 0.99 7.53
CA HIS A 71 -9.44 0.94 7.85
C HIS A 71 -8.61 1.82 6.92
N PHE A 72 -8.97 1.89 5.63
CA PHE A 72 -8.26 2.79 4.72
C PHE A 72 -8.53 4.24 5.07
N LYS A 73 -9.78 4.57 5.38
CA LYS A 73 -10.14 5.93 5.76
C LYS A 73 -9.45 6.36 7.04
N HIS A 74 -9.33 5.44 8.00
CA HIS A 74 -8.60 5.72 9.23
C HIS A 74 -7.13 6.01 8.92
N LEU A 75 -6.52 5.23 8.04
CA LEU A 75 -5.15 5.47 7.60
C LEU A 75 -5.01 6.86 7.01
N GLN A 76 -5.91 7.21 6.07
CA GLN A 76 -5.86 8.53 5.43
C GLN A 76 -5.94 9.67 6.43
N GLN A 77 -6.76 9.51 7.47
CA GLN A 77 -6.98 10.55 8.45
C GLN A 77 -5.82 10.70 9.44
N THR A 78 -5.07 9.63 9.69
CA THR A 78 -4.09 9.62 10.76
C THR A 78 -2.64 9.63 10.28
N VAL A 79 -2.37 9.14 9.07
CA VAL A 79 -0.99 8.92 8.62
C VAL A 79 -0.22 10.22 8.39
N GLY A 80 -0.92 11.29 7.99
CA GLY A 80 -0.26 12.53 7.60
C GLY A 80 0.66 13.12 8.65
N GLU A 81 0.29 12.97 9.91
CA GLU A 81 1.10 13.50 11.03
C GLU A 81 2.40 12.75 11.22
N LEU A 82 2.51 11.56 10.63
CA LEU A 82 3.68 10.71 10.78
C LEU A 82 4.61 10.78 9.58
N LEU A 83 4.23 11.52 8.54
CA LEU A 83 4.94 11.51 7.26
C LEU A 83 5.74 12.76 7.03
N GLN A 84 6.92 12.59 6.44
CA GLN A 84 7.77 13.67 6.00
C GLN A 84 7.18 14.38 4.78
N GLU A 85 6.43 13.65 3.98
CA GLU A 85 5.80 14.12 2.75
C GLU A 85 4.53 13.29 2.51
N PRO A 86 3.59 13.75 1.69
CA PRO A 86 2.39 12.95 1.41
C PRO A 86 2.78 11.58 0.87
N PHE A 87 2.05 10.54 1.27
CA PHE A 87 2.35 9.21 0.75
C PHE A 87 1.94 9.11 -0.72
N GLU A 88 2.63 8.22 -1.43
CA GLU A 88 2.42 8.02 -2.85
C GLU A 88 1.73 6.69 -3.09
N VAL A 89 0.80 6.68 -4.02
CA VAL A 89 0.15 5.47 -4.48
C VAL A 89 0.33 5.40 -5.98
N ASN A 90 0.97 4.33 -6.44
CA ASN A 90 1.23 4.15 -7.86
C ASN A 90 0.56 2.87 -8.34
N ILE A 91 -0.30 3.00 -9.33
CA ILE A 91 -0.89 1.85 -10.00
C ILE A 91 0.07 1.42 -11.08
N LEU A 92 0.44 0.15 -11.05
CA LEU A 92 1.46 -0.38 -11.93
C LEU A 92 0.83 -1.12 -13.10
N GLU A 93 1.38 -0.89 -14.28
CA GLU A 93 0.98 -1.62 -15.46
C GLU A 93 2.16 -2.44 -15.95
N LYS A 94 1.88 -3.70 -16.27
CA LYS A 94 2.93 -4.58 -16.77
C LYS A 94 3.33 -4.14 -18.18
N ILE A 95 4.61 -3.98 -18.38
CA ILE A 95 5.14 -3.69 -19.71
C ILE A 95 5.54 -5.02 -20.35
N LEU A 96 4.92 -5.31 -21.47
CA LEU A 96 5.25 -6.49 -22.25
C LEU A 96 6.22 -6.08 -23.34
N THR A 97 7.41 -6.65 -23.32
CA THR A 97 8.35 -6.46 -24.40
C THR A 97 8.46 -7.78 -25.13
N GLY A 98 8.68 -7.73 -26.41
CA GLY A 98 8.66 -8.91 -27.25
C GLY A 98 9.27 -10.13 -26.60
N ALA A 99 10.57 -10.25 -26.65
CA ALA A 99 11.23 -11.45 -26.17
C ALA A 99 11.26 -11.56 -24.67
N ALA A 100 11.11 -10.48 -23.98
CA ALA A 100 11.30 -10.45 -22.54
C ALA A 100 10.01 -10.68 -21.79
N ALA A 101 9.11 -11.38 -22.34
CA ALA A 101 7.85 -11.63 -21.71
C ALA A 101 7.98 -12.33 -20.35
N ALA A 102 9.14 -12.65 -19.98
CA ALA A 102 9.39 -13.28 -18.70
C ALA A 102 8.91 -12.43 -17.53
#